data_9434b0935d0d5d8bd413b11264c8b713
#
_entry.id   9434b0935d0d5d8bd413b11264c8b713
#
_cell.length_a   1.000
_cell.length_b   1.000
_cell.length_c   1.000
_cell.angle_alpha   90.00
_cell.angle_beta   90.00
_cell.angle_gamma   90.00
#
_symmetry.space_group_name_H-M   'P 1'
#
loop_
_entity.id
_entity.type
_entity.pdbx_description
1 polymer ?
#
loop_
_entity_poly.entity_id
_entity_poly.type
_entity_poly.pdbx_seq_one_letter_code
_entity_poly.pdbx_strand_id
1 'polypeptide(L)'
;MSALTVRNLWVEYGDQVVLERINLEIAAGSFVSIVGPSGCGKSTFLRLILGQERATRGTILLDGAPLPGEPGPDRGIVFQRYSVFPHLTVLGNVLLALEFAASPLLARLRGAGRAAAIEKSRALLDSVGLGNHLDKYPSALSGGMQQRLAIAQALAREPRVLLLDEPFGALDPGTRAQMHALILPLWRERKMTVIMVTHDLKEAFGLGTRLLAFDRYRVDPQAPSRYGAVITYDFDLRRDTPVPVLRFTKALDSRASNPQP
;
A
#
# COMPACT_ATOMS: atom_id res chain seq x y z
N MET A 1 -12.21 -16.52 -3.14
CA MET A 1 -12.82 -15.29 -3.69
C MET A 1 -11.71 -14.27 -3.86
N SER A 2 -11.70 -13.52 -4.97
CA SER A 2 -10.73 -12.44 -5.21
C SER A 2 -11.18 -11.19 -4.49
N ALA A 3 -10.30 -10.56 -3.70
CA ALA A 3 -10.56 -9.24 -3.14
C ALA A 3 -10.46 -8.15 -4.22
N LEU A 4 -9.52 -8.30 -5.16
CA LEU A 4 -9.30 -7.32 -6.23
C LEU A 4 -9.15 -8.06 -7.56
N THR A 5 -9.89 -7.59 -8.58
CA THR A 5 -9.75 -8.05 -9.96
C THR A 5 -9.49 -6.85 -10.87
N VAL A 6 -8.41 -6.91 -11.62
CA VAL A 6 -8.01 -5.88 -12.58
C VAL A 6 -8.07 -6.48 -13.98
N ARG A 7 -8.77 -5.83 -14.90
CA ARG A 7 -8.96 -6.32 -16.27
C ARG A 7 -8.55 -5.26 -17.30
N ASN A 8 -7.57 -5.59 -18.11
CA ASN A 8 -7.07 -4.78 -19.22
C ASN A 8 -6.87 -3.30 -18.86
N LEU A 9 -6.22 -3.05 -17.71
CA LEU A 9 -6.07 -1.72 -17.14
C LEU A 9 -4.97 -0.94 -17.87
N TRP A 10 -5.28 0.30 -18.24
CA TRP A 10 -4.36 1.26 -18.83
C TRP A 10 -4.41 2.58 -18.08
N VAL A 11 -3.26 3.24 -18.01
CA VAL A 11 -3.14 4.62 -17.53
C VAL A 11 -2.25 5.41 -18.47
N GLU A 12 -2.81 6.49 -18.97
CA GLU A 12 -2.19 7.39 -19.94
C GLU A 12 -2.33 8.83 -19.45
N TYR A 13 -1.26 9.61 -19.49
CA TYR A 13 -1.27 11.05 -19.22
C TYR A 13 -0.80 11.78 -20.50
N GLY A 14 -1.74 12.32 -21.25
CA GLY A 14 -1.47 12.82 -22.61
C GLY A 14 -0.91 11.69 -23.48
N ASP A 15 0.27 11.90 -24.04
CA ASP A 15 0.95 10.93 -24.90
C ASP A 15 1.78 9.90 -24.10
N GLN A 16 1.83 10.02 -22.77
CA GLN A 16 2.62 9.13 -21.93
C GLN A 16 1.81 7.94 -21.45
N VAL A 17 2.15 6.73 -21.88
CA VAL A 17 1.62 5.49 -21.32
C VAL A 17 2.40 5.14 -20.05
N VAL A 18 1.69 5.06 -18.91
CA VAL A 18 2.30 4.73 -17.60
C VAL A 18 2.08 3.26 -17.26
N LEU A 19 0.87 2.76 -17.39
CA LEU A 19 0.52 1.35 -17.20
C LEU A 19 -0.15 0.83 -18.46
N GLU A 20 0.19 -0.39 -18.83
CA GLU A 20 -0.28 -1.00 -20.07
C GLU A 20 -0.78 -2.43 -19.82
N ARG A 21 -2.04 -2.71 -20.23
CA ARG A 21 -2.66 -4.05 -20.19
C ARG A 21 -2.48 -4.81 -18.87
N ILE A 22 -2.58 -4.14 -17.73
CA ILE A 22 -2.47 -4.83 -16.46
C ILE A 22 -3.70 -5.74 -16.28
N ASN A 23 -3.45 -7.03 -16.10
CA ASN A 23 -4.43 -8.04 -15.74
C ASN A 23 -3.96 -8.73 -14.46
N LEU A 24 -4.79 -8.74 -13.42
CA LEU A 24 -4.40 -9.23 -12.11
C LEU A 24 -5.62 -9.64 -11.30
N GLU A 25 -5.51 -10.76 -10.60
CA GLU A 25 -6.45 -11.17 -9.57
C GLU A 25 -5.70 -11.33 -8.25
N ILE A 26 -6.16 -10.65 -7.21
CA ILE A 26 -5.61 -10.73 -5.85
C ILE A 26 -6.64 -11.42 -4.95
N ALA A 27 -6.25 -12.54 -4.35
CA ALA A 27 -7.09 -13.25 -3.40
C ALA A 27 -7.27 -12.46 -2.10
N ALA A 28 -8.45 -12.57 -1.48
CA ALA A 28 -8.71 -11.96 -0.18
C ALA A 28 -7.73 -12.47 0.88
N GLY A 29 -7.26 -11.58 1.74
CA GLY A 29 -6.30 -11.92 2.79
C GLY A 29 -4.86 -12.17 2.30
N SER A 30 -4.54 -11.90 1.03
CA SER A 30 -3.17 -11.98 0.52
C SER A 30 -2.32 -10.79 0.98
N PHE A 31 -1.02 -11.01 1.11
CA PHE A 31 -0.02 -9.94 1.20
C PHE A 31 0.76 -9.92 -0.12
N VAL A 32 0.49 -8.93 -0.97
CA VAL A 32 1.10 -8.80 -2.30
C VAL A 32 2.16 -7.73 -2.27
N SER A 33 3.40 -8.08 -2.60
CA SER A 33 4.50 -7.13 -2.76
C SER A 33 4.68 -6.79 -4.24
N ILE A 34 4.77 -5.50 -4.55
CA ILE A 34 5.01 -4.97 -5.90
C ILE A 34 6.40 -4.33 -5.93
N VAL A 35 7.25 -4.81 -6.83
CA VAL A 35 8.59 -4.30 -7.04
C VAL A 35 8.77 -3.81 -8.49
N GLY A 36 9.81 -3.03 -8.75
CA GLY A 36 10.14 -2.55 -10.09
C GLY A 36 10.89 -1.21 -10.05
N PRO A 37 11.42 -0.75 -11.19
CA PRO A 37 12.16 0.51 -11.29
C PRO A 37 11.36 1.73 -10.82
N SER A 38 12.07 2.78 -10.39
CA SER A 38 11.43 4.05 -10.07
C SER A 38 10.73 4.62 -11.31
N GLY A 39 9.55 5.21 -11.12
CA GLY A 39 8.77 5.80 -12.21
C GLY A 39 8.03 4.81 -13.13
N CYS A 40 8.05 3.49 -12.87
CA CYS A 40 7.32 2.52 -13.68
C CYS A 40 5.80 2.45 -13.38
N GLY A 41 5.24 3.33 -12.54
CA GLY A 41 3.79 3.39 -12.31
C GLY A 41 3.27 2.62 -11.09
N LYS A 42 4.13 2.10 -10.19
CA LYS A 42 3.70 1.37 -8.97
C LYS A 42 2.79 2.21 -8.08
N SER A 43 3.20 3.42 -7.74
CA SER A 43 2.38 4.35 -6.93
C SER A 43 1.12 4.79 -7.66
N THR A 44 1.16 4.93 -8.99
CA THR A 44 -0.03 5.18 -9.82
C THR A 44 -1.02 4.02 -9.69
N PHE A 45 -0.53 2.77 -9.74
CA PHE A 45 -1.37 1.60 -9.52
C PHE A 45 -2.04 1.59 -8.13
N LEU A 46 -1.30 1.97 -7.06
CA LEU A 46 -1.88 2.12 -5.73
C LEU A 46 -2.96 3.22 -5.68
N ARG A 47 -2.72 4.38 -6.33
CA ARG A 47 -3.71 5.49 -6.37
C ARG A 47 -4.97 5.11 -7.12
N LEU A 48 -4.88 4.28 -8.17
CA LEU A 48 -6.05 3.72 -8.85
C LEU A 48 -6.88 2.85 -7.91
N ILE A 49 -6.23 1.94 -7.16
CA ILE A 49 -6.91 1.08 -6.19
C ILE A 49 -7.51 1.93 -5.06
N LEU A 50 -6.82 2.98 -4.63
CA LEU A 50 -7.35 3.89 -3.63
C LEU A 50 -8.58 4.68 -4.12
N GLY A 51 -8.72 4.87 -5.45
CA GLY A 51 -9.77 5.69 -6.07
C GLY A 51 -9.39 7.17 -6.16
N GLN A 52 -8.10 7.52 -6.04
CA GLN A 52 -7.58 8.87 -6.26
C GLN A 52 -7.35 9.19 -7.74
N GLU A 53 -7.18 8.16 -8.55
CA GLU A 53 -6.99 8.27 -9.99
C GLU A 53 -7.97 7.34 -10.72
N ARG A 54 -8.20 7.63 -11.99
CA ARG A 54 -9.05 6.80 -12.86
C ARG A 54 -8.21 6.17 -13.95
N ALA A 55 -8.52 4.92 -14.28
CA ALA A 55 -7.93 4.26 -15.42
C ALA A 55 -8.40 4.92 -16.72
N THR A 56 -7.52 5.01 -17.73
CA THR A 56 -7.88 5.45 -19.07
C THR A 56 -8.72 4.39 -19.77
N ARG A 57 -8.40 3.10 -19.54
CA ARG A 57 -9.13 1.94 -20.07
C ARG A 57 -9.07 0.79 -19.07
N GLY A 58 -10.00 -0.13 -19.20
CA GLY A 58 -10.09 -1.30 -18.35
C GLY A 58 -10.92 -1.05 -17.08
N THR A 59 -10.91 -2.02 -16.18
CA THR A 59 -11.74 -1.99 -14.96
C THR A 59 -10.99 -2.55 -13.77
N ILE A 60 -11.31 -2.02 -12.60
CA ILE A 60 -10.91 -2.57 -11.30
C ILE A 60 -12.19 -2.92 -10.54
N LEU A 61 -12.26 -4.15 -10.06
CA LEU A 61 -13.36 -4.64 -9.22
C LEU A 61 -12.81 -4.92 -7.82
N LEU A 62 -13.55 -4.51 -6.81
CA LEU A 62 -13.32 -4.87 -5.41
C LEU A 62 -14.47 -5.76 -4.96
N ASP A 63 -14.16 -6.98 -4.51
CA ASP A 63 -15.15 -8.02 -4.15
C ASP A 63 -16.21 -8.26 -5.26
N GLY A 64 -15.79 -8.16 -6.52
CA GLY A 64 -16.65 -8.35 -7.68
C GLY A 64 -17.48 -7.13 -8.11
N ALA A 65 -17.48 -6.04 -7.33
CA ALA A 65 -18.15 -4.80 -7.68
C ALA A 65 -17.17 -3.77 -8.28
N PRO A 66 -17.59 -2.92 -9.22
CA PRO A 66 -16.75 -1.85 -9.74
C PRO A 66 -16.21 -0.96 -8.62
N LEU A 67 -14.93 -0.66 -8.68
CA LEU A 67 -14.27 0.18 -7.69
C LEU A 67 -14.86 1.61 -7.74
N PRO A 68 -15.33 2.17 -6.61
CA PRO A 68 -15.77 3.57 -6.57
C PRO A 68 -14.62 4.50 -6.96
N GLY A 69 -14.92 5.52 -7.77
CA GLY A 69 -13.95 6.50 -8.25
C GLY A 69 -13.49 7.52 -7.21
N GLU A 70 -13.76 7.26 -5.92
CA GLU A 70 -13.37 8.08 -4.78
C GLU A 70 -12.84 7.18 -3.66
N PRO A 71 -11.89 7.66 -2.82
CA PRO A 71 -11.39 6.92 -1.68
C PRO A 71 -12.52 6.55 -0.70
N GLY A 72 -12.64 5.26 -0.38
CA GLY A 72 -13.66 4.73 0.52
C GLY A 72 -13.10 4.23 1.85
N PRO A 73 -13.96 3.92 2.84
CA PRO A 73 -13.54 3.36 4.13
C PRO A 73 -12.97 1.94 4.02
N ASP A 74 -13.30 1.25 2.95
CA ASP A 74 -12.87 -0.10 2.60
C ASP A 74 -11.40 -0.20 2.18
N ARG A 75 -10.75 0.96 1.95
CA ARG A 75 -9.36 1.08 1.51
C ARG A 75 -8.59 2.03 2.41
N GLY A 76 -7.50 1.53 2.99
CA GLY A 76 -6.54 2.33 3.75
C GLY A 76 -5.25 2.51 2.97
N ILE A 77 -4.54 3.60 3.17
CA ILE A 77 -3.22 3.83 2.58
C ILE A 77 -2.25 4.39 3.61
N VAL A 78 -1.01 3.91 3.53
CA VAL A 78 0.15 4.47 4.22
C VAL A 78 1.13 4.91 3.15
N PHE A 79 1.41 6.20 3.07
CA PHE A 79 2.35 6.78 2.11
C PHE A 79 3.79 6.72 2.63
N GLN A 80 4.75 6.86 1.72
CA GLN A 80 6.18 6.96 2.02
C GLN A 80 6.51 8.13 2.96
N ARG A 81 5.85 9.29 2.77
CA ARG A 81 5.89 10.41 3.72
C ARG A 81 4.72 10.28 4.69
N TYR A 82 5.00 10.39 5.96
CA TYR A 82 4.00 10.22 7.02
C TYR A 82 2.82 11.17 6.84
N SER A 83 1.63 10.60 6.61
CA SER A 83 0.38 11.35 6.42
C SER A 83 -0.31 11.61 7.76
N VAL A 84 0.44 11.99 8.78
CA VAL A 84 -0.08 12.31 10.11
C VAL A 84 -0.33 13.81 10.23
N PHE A 85 -1.37 14.20 10.94
CA PHE A 85 -1.72 15.59 11.18
C PHE A 85 -0.84 16.17 12.28
N PRO A 86 0.07 17.12 11.99
CA PRO A 86 1.06 17.59 12.96
C PRO A 86 0.45 18.41 14.10
N HIS A 87 -0.74 18.97 13.90
CA HIS A 87 -1.49 19.77 14.88
C HIS A 87 -2.41 18.96 15.77
N LEU A 88 -2.51 17.64 15.57
CA LEU A 88 -3.26 16.72 16.42
C LEU A 88 -2.33 15.85 17.24
N THR A 89 -2.77 15.46 18.43
CA THR A 89 -2.07 14.47 19.24
C THR A 89 -2.10 13.09 18.57
N VAL A 90 -1.34 12.15 19.08
CA VAL A 90 -1.36 10.73 18.63
C VAL A 90 -2.77 10.17 18.68
N LEU A 91 -3.47 10.35 19.80
CA LEU A 91 -4.87 9.94 19.93
C LEU A 91 -5.77 10.70 18.95
N GLY A 92 -5.58 12.01 18.82
CA GLY A 92 -6.36 12.85 17.91
C GLY A 92 -6.26 12.44 16.45
N ASN A 93 -5.09 11.99 16.00
CA ASN A 93 -4.86 11.50 14.63
C ASN A 93 -5.72 10.26 14.31
N VAL A 94 -5.79 9.29 15.22
CA VAL A 94 -6.57 8.07 15.02
C VAL A 94 -8.07 8.34 15.21
N LEU A 95 -8.42 9.15 16.22
CA LEU A 95 -9.82 9.51 16.50
C LEU A 95 -10.45 10.24 15.31
N LEU A 96 -9.72 11.17 14.67
CA LEU A 96 -10.22 11.90 13.50
C LEU A 96 -10.61 10.96 12.35
N ALA A 97 -9.83 9.89 12.11
CA ALA A 97 -10.15 8.91 11.08
C ALA A 97 -11.49 8.20 11.36
N LEU A 98 -11.79 7.91 12.63
CA LEU A 98 -13.07 7.32 13.05
C LEU A 98 -14.21 8.34 12.99
N GLU A 99 -13.97 9.59 13.36
CA GLU A 99 -14.96 10.66 13.30
C GLU A 99 -15.38 10.94 11.85
N PHE A 100 -14.46 10.98 10.90
CA PHE A 100 -14.79 11.09 9.47
C PHE A 100 -15.56 9.88 8.94
N ALA A 101 -15.28 8.68 9.42
CA ALA A 101 -16.01 7.48 9.02
C ALA A 101 -17.47 7.52 9.47
N ALA A 102 -17.73 8.02 10.68
CA ALA A 102 -19.05 8.05 11.28
C ALA A 102 -19.91 9.24 10.82
N SER A 103 -19.29 10.36 10.46
CA SER A 103 -20.00 11.59 10.05
C SER A 103 -19.15 12.38 9.03
N PRO A 104 -19.31 12.10 7.72
CA PRO A 104 -18.53 12.77 6.68
C PRO A 104 -18.72 14.29 6.63
N LEU A 105 -19.90 14.78 7.04
CA LEU A 105 -20.24 16.21 7.01
C LEU A 105 -19.77 16.98 8.24
N LEU A 106 -19.85 16.38 9.44
CA LEU A 106 -19.60 17.08 10.71
C LEU A 106 -18.27 16.71 11.34
N ALA A 107 -17.67 15.57 10.94
CA ALA A 107 -16.40 15.02 11.45
C ALA A 107 -16.28 15.10 13.00
N ARG A 108 -17.39 14.99 13.71
CA ARG A 108 -17.42 15.04 15.19
C ARG A 108 -18.45 14.08 15.75
N LEU A 109 -17.96 13.12 16.48
CA LEU A 109 -18.77 12.26 17.33
C LEU A 109 -19.05 12.97 18.67
N ARG A 110 -20.20 12.68 19.29
CA ARG A 110 -20.60 13.23 20.60
C ARG A 110 -21.06 12.12 21.54
N GLY A 111 -21.02 12.40 22.84
CA GLY A 111 -21.55 11.49 23.87
C GLY A 111 -20.92 10.10 23.82
N ALA A 112 -21.75 9.06 23.95
CA ALA A 112 -21.33 7.66 23.99
C ALA A 112 -20.58 7.22 22.71
N GLY A 113 -20.95 7.72 21.54
CA GLY A 113 -20.25 7.41 20.28
C GLY A 113 -18.81 7.90 20.28
N ARG A 114 -18.55 9.09 20.84
CA ARG A 114 -17.19 9.60 20.97
C ARG A 114 -16.37 8.81 21.98
N ALA A 115 -16.95 8.44 23.11
CA ALA A 115 -16.30 7.61 24.12
C ALA A 115 -15.87 6.26 23.52
N ALA A 116 -16.76 5.58 22.79
CA ALA A 116 -16.44 4.34 22.09
C ALA A 116 -15.33 4.50 21.05
N ALA A 117 -15.33 5.61 20.28
CA ALA A 117 -14.26 5.89 19.31
C ALA A 117 -12.91 6.15 20.00
N ILE A 118 -12.89 6.80 21.16
CA ILE A 118 -11.68 7.01 21.96
C ILE A 118 -11.12 5.65 22.43
N GLU A 119 -11.95 4.77 22.99
CA GLU A 119 -11.53 3.45 23.43
C GLU A 119 -11.00 2.59 22.26
N LYS A 120 -11.69 2.62 21.12
CA LYS A 120 -11.20 1.95 19.91
C LYS A 120 -9.86 2.52 19.43
N SER A 121 -9.67 3.84 19.50
CA SER A 121 -8.42 4.49 19.15
C SER A 121 -7.27 4.11 20.10
N ARG A 122 -7.55 4.03 21.40
CA ARG A 122 -6.59 3.58 22.43
C ARG A 122 -6.13 2.15 22.17
N ALA A 123 -7.08 1.22 22.03
CA ALA A 123 -6.78 -0.18 21.73
C ALA A 123 -5.94 -0.35 20.46
N LEU A 124 -6.24 0.43 19.42
CA LEU A 124 -5.46 0.40 18.19
C LEU A 124 -4.06 0.96 18.39
N LEU A 125 -3.90 2.08 19.12
CA LEU A 125 -2.61 2.65 19.45
C LEU A 125 -1.75 1.74 20.33
N ASP A 126 -2.38 1.03 21.27
CA ASP A 126 -1.71 -0.01 22.06
C ASP A 126 -1.19 -1.15 21.15
N SER A 127 -2.00 -1.60 20.19
CA SER A 127 -1.61 -2.68 19.25
C SER A 127 -0.40 -2.32 18.36
N VAL A 128 -0.15 -1.03 18.16
CA VAL A 128 1.03 -0.55 17.43
C VAL A 128 2.15 -0.05 18.36
N GLY A 129 2.01 -0.21 19.67
CA GLY A 129 3.00 0.16 20.69
C GLY A 129 3.10 1.67 20.94
N LEU A 130 2.00 2.41 20.77
CA LEU A 130 1.92 3.85 21.01
C LEU A 130 1.02 4.24 22.20
N GLY A 131 0.54 3.27 23.00
CA GLY A 131 -0.37 3.51 24.11
C GLY A 131 0.16 4.49 25.17
N ASN A 132 1.47 4.53 25.41
CA ASN A 132 2.11 5.45 26.34
C ASN A 132 2.39 6.85 25.76
N HIS A 133 1.90 7.14 24.53
CA HIS A 133 2.24 8.38 23.80
C HIS A 133 1.00 9.15 23.32
N LEU A 134 -0.18 8.87 23.86
CA LEU A 134 -1.48 9.35 23.34
C LEU A 134 -1.57 10.88 23.23
N ASP A 135 -1.01 11.60 24.20
CA ASP A 135 -1.06 13.06 24.29
C ASP A 135 0.10 13.77 23.59
N LYS A 136 1.07 13.00 23.06
CA LYS A 136 2.19 13.59 22.29
C LYS A 136 1.73 14.03 20.91
N TYR A 137 2.40 15.02 20.37
CA TYR A 137 2.28 15.45 18.99
C TYR A 137 3.27 14.70 18.08
N PRO A 138 2.99 14.55 16.78
CA PRO A 138 3.88 13.85 15.85
C PRO A 138 5.33 14.38 15.85
N SER A 139 5.53 15.67 16.08
CA SER A 139 6.86 16.28 16.17
C SER A 139 7.72 15.75 17.33
N ALA A 140 7.10 15.19 18.37
CA ALA A 140 7.77 14.59 19.52
C ALA A 140 7.99 13.07 19.36
N LEU A 141 7.70 12.51 18.17
CA LEU A 141 7.84 11.08 17.85
C LEU A 141 9.07 10.84 16.96
N SER A 142 9.72 9.69 17.15
CA SER A 142 10.71 9.21 16.17
C SER A 142 10.05 8.84 14.83
N GLY A 143 10.82 8.74 13.74
CA GLY A 143 10.30 8.35 12.43
C GLY A 143 9.53 7.01 12.45
N GLY A 144 10.05 6.00 13.16
CA GLY A 144 9.37 4.72 13.33
C GLY A 144 8.06 4.84 14.12
N MET A 145 8.01 5.71 15.13
CA MET A 145 6.76 5.98 15.86
C MET A 145 5.73 6.72 15.00
N GLN A 146 6.17 7.65 14.17
CA GLN A 146 5.28 8.33 13.20
C GLN A 146 4.74 7.33 12.17
N GLN A 147 5.55 6.36 11.74
CA GLN A 147 5.10 5.30 10.85
C GLN A 147 4.06 4.38 11.51
N ARG A 148 4.28 4.01 12.78
CA ARG A 148 3.29 3.26 13.57
C ARG A 148 1.97 4.02 13.69
N LEU A 149 2.04 5.34 13.90
CA LEU A 149 0.85 6.20 13.94
C LEU A 149 0.12 6.23 12.60
N ALA A 150 0.84 6.36 11.48
CA ALA A 150 0.26 6.34 10.14
C ALA A 150 -0.43 4.99 9.84
N ILE A 151 0.17 3.87 10.27
CA ILE A 151 -0.46 2.55 10.16
C ILE A 151 -1.73 2.48 11.03
N ALA A 152 -1.69 2.92 12.28
CA ALA A 152 -2.86 2.95 13.15
C ALA A 152 -3.99 3.80 12.54
N GLN A 153 -3.67 4.96 12.00
CA GLN A 153 -4.62 5.84 11.33
C GLN A 153 -5.27 5.16 10.12
N ALA A 154 -4.48 4.48 9.27
CA ALA A 154 -4.99 3.74 8.12
C ALA A 154 -5.88 2.56 8.52
N LEU A 155 -5.57 1.89 9.65
CA LEU A 155 -6.31 0.74 10.18
C LEU A 155 -7.57 1.13 10.97
N ALA A 156 -7.71 2.39 11.40
CA ALA A 156 -8.83 2.83 12.25
C ALA A 156 -10.20 2.54 11.62
N ARG A 157 -10.32 2.62 10.30
CA ARG A 157 -11.55 2.37 9.55
C ARG A 157 -11.77 0.90 9.19
N GLU A 158 -10.90 -0.01 9.64
CA GLU A 158 -10.95 -1.45 9.36
C GLU A 158 -11.02 -1.75 7.85
N PRO A 159 -10.06 -1.25 7.07
CA PRO A 159 -10.10 -1.40 5.63
C PRO A 159 -10.00 -2.87 5.22
N ARG A 160 -10.69 -3.25 4.14
CA ARG A 160 -10.54 -4.57 3.50
C ARG A 160 -9.22 -4.68 2.75
N VAL A 161 -8.76 -3.55 2.19
CA VAL A 161 -7.49 -3.45 1.46
C VAL A 161 -6.62 -2.37 2.10
N LEU A 162 -5.42 -2.74 2.52
CA LEU A 162 -4.40 -1.82 3.01
C LEU A 162 -3.32 -1.66 1.94
N LEU A 163 -3.11 -0.41 1.53
CA LEU A 163 -2.10 -0.02 0.56
C LEU A 163 -0.89 0.55 1.28
N LEU A 164 0.30 0.12 0.94
CA LEU A 164 1.55 0.56 1.54
C LEU A 164 2.49 1.03 0.42
N ASP A 165 2.75 2.34 0.33
CA ASP A 165 3.63 2.92 -0.69
C ASP A 165 5.00 3.22 -0.07
N GLU A 166 5.97 2.34 -0.28
CA GLU A 166 7.33 2.37 0.27
C GLU A 166 7.38 2.68 1.79
N PRO A 167 6.58 1.96 2.61
CA PRO A 167 6.29 2.39 3.97
C PRO A 167 7.52 2.37 4.91
N PHE A 168 8.56 1.63 4.55
CA PHE A 168 9.72 1.41 5.43
C PHE A 168 11.03 1.94 4.85
N GLY A 169 10.98 2.55 3.67
CA GLY A 169 12.17 2.99 2.93
C GLY A 169 13.03 4.03 3.67
N ALA A 170 12.42 4.88 4.48
CA ALA A 170 13.11 5.93 5.24
C ALA A 170 13.59 5.47 6.63
N LEU A 171 13.34 4.20 7.03
CA LEU A 171 13.67 3.70 8.36
C LEU A 171 15.05 3.02 8.38
N ASP A 172 15.73 3.15 9.51
CA ASP A 172 16.94 2.37 9.78
C ASP A 172 16.64 0.85 9.86
N PRO A 173 17.64 -0.03 9.67
CA PRO A 173 17.40 -1.47 9.60
C PRO A 173 16.75 -2.07 10.85
N GLY A 174 17.08 -1.56 12.05
CA GLY A 174 16.51 -2.04 13.31
C GLY A 174 15.05 -1.68 13.45
N THR A 175 14.70 -0.43 13.19
CA THR A 175 13.31 0.06 13.20
C THR A 175 12.48 -0.64 12.12
N ARG A 176 13.06 -0.88 10.92
CA ARG A 176 12.41 -1.61 9.83
C ARG A 176 12.04 -3.03 10.25
N ALA A 177 12.95 -3.77 10.88
CA ALA A 177 12.68 -5.11 11.39
C ALA A 177 11.53 -5.12 12.43
N GLN A 178 11.48 -4.11 13.31
CA GLN A 178 10.37 -3.94 14.25
C GLN A 178 9.03 -3.67 13.55
N MET A 179 9.04 -2.91 12.45
CA MET A 179 7.84 -2.64 11.67
C MET A 179 7.35 -3.88 10.93
N HIS A 180 8.25 -4.72 10.42
CA HIS A 180 7.90 -6.02 9.83
C HIS A 180 7.26 -6.95 10.87
N ALA A 181 7.85 -7.02 12.08
CA ALA A 181 7.29 -7.80 13.19
C ALA A 181 5.93 -7.27 13.67
N LEU A 182 5.64 -5.98 13.47
CA LEU A 182 4.35 -5.36 13.80
C LEU A 182 3.28 -5.67 12.74
N ILE A 183 3.59 -5.47 11.45
CA ILE A 183 2.58 -5.53 10.38
C ILE A 183 2.06 -6.95 10.13
N LEU A 184 2.90 -7.97 10.26
CA LEU A 184 2.54 -9.36 9.97
C LEU A 184 1.43 -9.91 10.89
N PRO A 185 1.48 -9.76 12.23
CA PRO A 185 0.38 -10.13 13.12
C PRO A 185 -0.90 -9.35 12.80
N LEU A 186 -0.80 -8.02 12.63
CA LEU A 186 -1.95 -7.17 12.31
C LEU A 186 -2.65 -7.61 11.03
N TRP A 187 -1.88 -7.94 9.98
CA TRP A 187 -2.42 -8.48 8.73
C TRP A 187 -3.17 -9.79 8.94
N ARG A 188 -2.56 -10.75 9.68
CA ARG A 188 -3.15 -12.09 9.93
C ARG A 188 -4.42 -12.02 10.77
N GLU A 189 -4.40 -11.25 11.85
CA GLU A 189 -5.52 -11.09 12.78
C GLU A 189 -6.72 -10.42 12.09
N ARG A 190 -6.48 -9.38 11.31
CA ARG A 190 -7.53 -8.61 10.65
C ARG A 190 -7.99 -9.22 9.32
N LYS A 191 -7.30 -10.25 8.82
CA LYS A 191 -7.59 -10.94 7.55
C LYS A 191 -7.74 -9.98 6.36
N MET A 192 -7.07 -8.83 6.41
CA MET A 192 -7.12 -7.81 5.36
C MET A 192 -6.23 -8.21 4.19
N THR A 193 -6.52 -7.69 3.02
CA THR A 193 -5.62 -7.80 1.86
C THR A 193 -4.62 -6.66 1.92
N VAL A 194 -3.32 -6.96 1.79
CA VAL A 194 -2.26 -5.94 1.79
C VAL A 194 -1.61 -5.89 0.41
N ILE A 195 -1.43 -4.69 -0.12
CA ILE A 195 -0.67 -4.44 -1.35
C ILE A 195 0.43 -3.45 -1.01
N MET A 196 1.67 -3.90 -1.04
CA MET A 196 2.85 -3.12 -0.66
C MET A 196 3.73 -2.87 -1.88
N VAL A 197 4.05 -1.62 -2.13
CA VAL A 197 5.13 -1.23 -3.05
C VAL A 197 6.41 -1.07 -2.26
N THR A 198 7.47 -1.68 -2.72
CA THR A 198 8.82 -1.52 -2.15
C THR A 198 9.88 -1.66 -3.24
N HIS A 199 11.03 -1.02 -3.04
CA HIS A 199 12.25 -1.25 -3.83
C HIS A 199 13.20 -2.25 -3.15
N ASP A 200 12.91 -2.67 -1.90
CA ASP A 200 13.72 -3.64 -1.16
C ASP A 200 13.18 -5.06 -1.40
N LEU A 201 13.97 -5.86 -2.12
CA LEU A 201 13.61 -7.25 -2.41
C LEU A 201 13.52 -8.11 -1.16
N LYS A 202 14.32 -7.83 -0.11
CA LYS A 202 14.25 -8.59 1.15
C LYS A 202 12.90 -8.37 1.83
N GLU A 203 12.38 -7.14 1.80
CA GLU A 203 11.02 -6.84 2.28
C GLU A 203 9.97 -7.57 1.44
N ALA A 204 10.08 -7.47 0.11
CA ALA A 204 9.13 -8.07 -0.80
C ALA A 204 9.00 -9.58 -0.61
N PHE A 205 10.12 -10.28 -0.46
CA PHE A 205 10.15 -11.73 -0.21
C PHE A 205 9.81 -12.11 1.24
N GLY A 206 10.20 -11.28 2.20
CA GLY A 206 10.02 -11.59 3.63
C GLY A 206 8.60 -11.37 4.15
N LEU A 207 7.86 -10.42 3.59
CA LEU A 207 6.51 -10.06 4.01
C LEU A 207 5.44 -10.62 3.08
N GLY A 208 5.72 -10.64 1.77
CA GLY A 208 4.76 -11.02 0.76
C GLY A 208 4.40 -12.52 0.76
N THR A 209 3.15 -12.81 0.45
CA THR A 209 2.71 -14.15 0.03
C THR A 209 2.74 -14.30 -1.49
N ARG A 210 2.83 -13.18 -2.21
CA ARG A 210 2.93 -13.08 -3.67
C ARG A 210 3.76 -11.87 -4.03
N LEU A 211 4.59 -12.01 -5.06
CA LEU A 211 5.45 -10.94 -5.56
C LEU A 211 5.11 -10.66 -7.03
N LEU A 212 4.87 -9.40 -7.32
CA LEU A 212 4.66 -8.88 -8.66
C LEU A 212 5.81 -7.95 -9.05
N ALA A 213 6.35 -8.11 -10.25
CA ALA A 213 7.31 -7.16 -10.79
C ALA A 213 6.66 -6.33 -11.89
N PHE A 214 6.71 -5.01 -11.73
CA PHE A 214 6.29 -4.06 -12.74
C PHE A 214 7.52 -3.54 -13.48
N ASP A 215 7.50 -3.62 -14.82
CA ASP A 215 8.62 -3.14 -15.61
C ASP A 215 8.15 -2.68 -17.01
N ARG A 216 8.91 -1.75 -17.62
CA ARG A 216 8.78 -1.35 -19.00
C ARG A 216 9.77 -2.15 -19.83
N TYR A 217 9.38 -3.30 -20.36
CA TYR A 217 10.29 -4.12 -21.17
C TYR A 217 10.36 -3.70 -22.64
N ARG A 218 9.41 -2.89 -23.11
CA ARG A 218 9.44 -2.30 -24.46
C ARG A 218 9.89 -0.86 -24.35
N VAL A 219 10.95 -0.53 -25.09
CA VAL A 219 11.49 0.82 -25.17
C VAL A 219 11.55 1.19 -26.64
N ASP A 220 10.98 2.34 -26.99
CA ASP A 220 11.13 2.95 -28.30
C ASP A 220 12.02 4.21 -28.13
N PRO A 221 13.27 4.21 -28.60
CA PRO A 221 14.16 5.36 -28.44
C PRO A 221 13.64 6.64 -29.08
N GLN A 222 12.79 6.51 -30.12
CA GLN A 222 12.19 7.66 -30.82
C GLN A 222 10.89 8.13 -30.16
N ALA A 223 10.24 7.27 -29.37
CA ALA A 223 9.02 7.56 -28.66
C ALA A 223 9.03 6.91 -27.25
N PRO A 224 9.83 7.41 -26.28
CA PRO A 224 10.04 6.78 -24.98
C PRO A 224 8.76 6.66 -24.13
N SER A 225 7.76 7.50 -24.43
CA SER A 225 6.45 7.52 -23.76
C SER A 225 5.43 6.51 -24.30
N ARG A 226 5.74 5.83 -25.43
CA ARG A 226 4.80 4.98 -26.18
C ARG A 226 4.34 3.74 -25.42
N TYR A 227 5.21 3.18 -24.59
CA TYR A 227 4.94 1.93 -23.88
C TYR A 227 4.89 2.15 -22.36
N GLY A 228 3.91 1.53 -21.72
CA GLY A 228 3.75 1.53 -20.26
C GLY A 228 4.40 0.33 -19.59
N ALA A 229 4.42 0.37 -18.27
CA ALA A 229 4.80 -0.79 -17.49
C ALA A 229 3.70 -1.86 -17.51
N VAL A 230 4.15 -3.11 -17.51
CA VAL A 230 3.32 -4.31 -17.41
C VAL A 230 3.77 -5.15 -16.22
N ILE A 231 3.00 -6.17 -15.86
CA ILE A 231 3.44 -7.19 -14.91
C ILE A 231 4.34 -8.15 -15.68
N THR A 232 5.63 -8.13 -15.36
CA THR A 232 6.64 -8.99 -16.02
C THR A 232 6.87 -10.30 -15.29
N TYR A 233 6.69 -10.30 -13.96
CA TYR A 233 6.77 -11.49 -13.12
C TYR A 233 5.66 -11.52 -12.09
N ASP A 234 5.18 -12.72 -11.81
CA ASP A 234 4.13 -13.02 -10.85
C ASP A 234 4.45 -14.33 -10.15
N PHE A 235 4.86 -14.26 -8.87
CA PHE A 235 5.29 -15.40 -8.09
C PHE A 235 4.38 -15.62 -6.87
N ASP A 236 3.87 -16.84 -6.68
CA ASP A 236 3.25 -17.26 -5.43
C ASP A 236 4.32 -17.74 -4.47
N LEU A 237 4.73 -16.91 -3.52
CA LEU A 237 5.80 -17.19 -2.56
C LEU A 237 5.46 -18.29 -1.54
N ARG A 238 4.22 -18.77 -1.52
CA ARG A 238 3.79 -19.90 -0.67
C ARG A 238 4.00 -21.24 -1.34
N ARG A 239 4.00 -21.28 -2.69
CA ARG A 239 4.07 -22.50 -3.50
C ARG A 239 5.39 -22.65 -4.21
N ASP A 240 5.91 -21.57 -4.69
CA ASP A 240 7.18 -21.54 -5.41
C ASP A 240 8.32 -21.62 -4.40
N THR A 241 8.85 -22.82 -4.20
CA THR A 241 10.08 -23.06 -3.41
C THR A 241 11.17 -22.11 -3.93
N PRO A 242 12.05 -21.59 -3.08
CA PRO A 242 12.69 -20.32 -3.28
C PRO A 242 13.28 -20.19 -4.69
N VAL A 243 12.62 -19.44 -5.54
CA VAL A 243 13.31 -18.82 -6.68
C VAL A 243 14.44 -18.06 -6.03
N PRO A 244 15.72 -18.46 -6.21
CA PRO A 244 16.77 -17.78 -5.53
C PRO A 244 16.65 -16.29 -5.81
N VAL A 245 16.60 -15.46 -4.78
CA VAL A 245 16.67 -14.00 -4.87
C VAL A 245 17.73 -13.60 -5.90
N LEU A 246 18.82 -14.38 -5.99
CA LEU A 246 19.88 -14.31 -6.98
C LEU A 246 19.45 -14.49 -8.46
N ARG A 247 18.43 -15.29 -8.78
CA ARG A 247 17.95 -15.42 -10.16
C ARG A 247 17.10 -14.21 -10.55
N PHE A 248 16.33 -13.70 -9.60
CA PHE A 248 15.49 -12.53 -9.83
C PHE A 248 16.33 -11.24 -9.94
N THR A 249 17.31 -11.04 -9.03
CA THR A 249 18.27 -9.92 -9.12
C THR A 249 19.07 -9.97 -10.40
N LYS A 250 19.60 -11.14 -10.80
CA LYS A 250 20.30 -11.29 -12.08
C LYS A 250 19.42 -11.01 -13.29
N ALA A 251 18.13 -11.36 -13.24
CA ALA A 251 17.19 -11.06 -14.33
C ALA A 251 16.83 -9.57 -14.40
N LEU A 252 16.77 -8.87 -13.28
CA LEU A 252 16.60 -7.41 -13.25
C LEU A 252 17.90 -6.69 -13.67
N ASP A 253 19.04 -7.11 -13.16
CA ASP A 253 20.36 -6.52 -13.46
C ASP A 253 20.79 -6.76 -14.92
N SER A 254 20.51 -7.95 -15.47
CA SER A 254 20.81 -8.26 -16.88
C SER A 254 19.97 -7.45 -17.86
N ARG A 255 18.78 -7.03 -17.48
CA ARG A 255 17.93 -6.14 -18.29
C ARG A 255 18.32 -4.68 -18.15
N ALA A 256 18.77 -4.24 -16.97
CA ALA A 256 19.34 -2.91 -16.78
C ALA A 256 20.66 -2.71 -17.54
N SER A 257 21.40 -3.81 -17.79
CA SER A 257 22.71 -3.78 -18.46
C SER A 257 22.64 -4.03 -19.98
N ASN A 258 21.49 -4.44 -20.52
CA ASN A 258 21.35 -4.73 -21.95
C ASN A 258 19.96 -4.31 -22.45
N PRO A 259 19.74 -3.03 -22.75
CA PRO A 259 18.55 -2.61 -23.47
C PRO A 259 18.62 -3.24 -24.86
N GLN A 260 17.94 -4.35 -25.07
CA GLN A 260 17.80 -4.92 -26.42
C GLN A 260 17.06 -3.95 -27.34
N PRO A 261 17.50 -3.82 -28.61
CA PRO A 261 16.99 -2.88 -29.58
C PRO A 261 15.52 -3.10 -29.95
#